data_51de3e7e9649c7bf09a4d603e1ee2c8f
#
_entry.id   51de3e7e9649c7bf09a4d603e1ee2c8f
#
_cell.length_a   1.000
_cell.length_b   1.000
_cell.length_c   1.000
_cell.angle_alpha   90.00
_cell.angle_beta   90.00
_cell.angle_gamma   90.00
#
_symmetry.space_group_name_H-M   'P 1'
#
loop_
_entity.id
_entity.type
_entity.pdbx_description
1 polymer ?
#
loop_
_entity_poly.entity_id
_entity_poly.type
_entity_poly.pdbx_seq_one_letter_code
_entity_poly.pdbx_strand_id
1 'polypeptide(L)'
;MNYITFGDKNNKSLVFIHGLASTAKLCFGALLPYLSDYYVVLCELDCHYDESKKDIFSMNDCIEDIENYIINNLSGKVYGLCGFSMGATMAVDLVSRASIRAERLFLDAAITIEMGLAAKPFAYAFAIGTDRIKKGKFIPKFMLDYFMGQGNDSASEMMYTNITKKTILNACKTLYHYHVSDNLKNFNKPVSFLMGSEEAIPKKSEAVLKKYLPQMKTEVFEGKGHGQFLHEEPKLYAEKLLDFLK
;
A
#
# COMPACT_ATOMS: atom_id res chain seq x y z
N MET A 1 -8.43 11.05 -8.59
CA MET A 1 -7.82 10.84 -7.24
C MET A 1 -7.85 12.14 -6.43
N ASN A 2 -7.72 12.08 -5.09
CA ASN A 2 -7.58 13.24 -4.22
C ASN A 2 -6.23 13.17 -3.48
N TYR A 3 -5.67 14.34 -3.10
CA TYR A 3 -4.38 14.44 -2.41
C TYR A 3 -4.55 15.32 -1.18
N ILE A 4 -4.31 14.74 0.00
CA ILE A 4 -4.44 15.42 1.28
C ILE A 4 -3.02 15.73 1.77
N THR A 5 -2.74 16.99 2.09
CA THR A 5 -1.39 17.43 2.43
C THR A 5 -1.31 17.96 3.85
N PHE A 6 -0.18 17.70 4.52
CA PHE A 6 0.12 18.16 5.87
C PHE A 6 1.56 18.67 5.96
N GLY A 7 1.82 19.58 6.86
CA GLY A 7 3.15 20.13 7.11
C GLY A 7 3.56 21.25 6.15
N ASP A 8 4.79 21.72 6.28
CA ASP A 8 5.36 22.79 5.47
C ASP A 8 5.90 22.23 4.14
N LYS A 9 5.52 22.83 3.01
CA LYS A 9 5.98 22.46 1.66
C LYS A 9 7.50 22.58 1.46
N ASN A 10 8.17 23.34 2.32
CA ASN A 10 9.63 23.47 2.28
C ASN A 10 10.35 22.28 2.93
N ASN A 11 9.64 21.44 3.67
CA ASN A 11 10.20 20.25 4.28
C ASN A 11 10.36 19.11 3.26
N LYS A 12 11.16 18.10 3.63
CA LYS A 12 11.31 16.88 2.83
C LYS A 12 9.94 16.21 2.63
N SER A 13 9.59 15.90 1.39
CA SER A 13 8.28 15.34 1.05
C SER A 13 8.21 13.83 1.27
N LEU A 14 7.12 13.39 1.91
CA LEU A 14 6.75 11.97 2.01
C LEU A 14 5.43 11.76 1.28
N VAL A 15 5.38 10.80 0.38
CA VAL A 15 4.17 10.42 -0.35
C VAL A 15 3.72 9.05 0.11
N PHE A 16 2.46 8.93 0.55
CA PHE A 16 1.87 7.70 1.06
C PHE A 16 0.75 7.20 0.17
N ILE A 17 0.80 5.91 -0.17
CA ILE A 17 -0.18 5.23 -1.03
C ILE A 17 -0.80 4.07 -0.25
N HIS A 18 -2.12 4.14 0.00
CA HIS A 18 -2.84 3.15 0.81
C HIS A 18 -3.17 1.86 0.06
N GLY A 19 -3.61 0.85 0.79
CA GLY A 19 -4.03 -0.44 0.28
C GLY A 19 -5.43 -0.44 -0.34
N LEU A 20 -5.76 -1.49 -1.08
CA LEU A 20 -7.10 -1.72 -1.62
C LEU A 20 -8.13 -1.87 -0.49
N ALA A 21 -9.30 -1.27 -0.69
CA ALA A 21 -10.40 -1.23 0.28
C ALA A 21 -10.03 -0.61 1.64
N SER A 22 -9.15 0.40 1.62
CA SER A 22 -8.88 1.27 2.76
C SER A 22 -8.92 2.73 2.31
N THR A 23 -8.55 3.68 3.17
CA THR A 23 -8.32 5.08 2.81
C THR A 23 -6.94 5.51 3.28
N ALA A 24 -6.41 6.57 2.72
CA ALA A 24 -5.12 7.09 3.17
C ALA A 24 -5.18 7.51 4.65
N LYS A 25 -6.32 8.05 5.08
CA LYS A 25 -6.54 8.45 6.48
C LYS A 25 -6.66 7.25 7.43
N LEU A 26 -7.35 6.17 7.02
CA LEU A 26 -7.44 4.94 7.82
C LEU A 26 -6.08 4.25 7.94
N CYS A 27 -5.30 4.20 6.86
CA CYS A 27 -3.95 3.62 6.89
C CYS A 27 -2.95 4.48 7.66
N PHE A 28 -2.87 5.78 7.37
CA PHE A 28 -1.72 6.58 7.77
C PHE A 28 -2.07 7.78 8.67
N GLY A 29 -3.35 8.02 8.94
CA GLY A 29 -3.77 9.16 9.75
C GLY A 29 -3.17 9.16 11.15
N ALA A 30 -3.03 8.00 11.78
CA ALA A 30 -2.43 7.85 13.09
C ALA A 30 -0.90 8.13 13.12
N LEU A 31 -0.24 8.16 11.96
CA LEU A 31 1.18 8.49 11.84
C LEU A 31 1.44 10.00 11.80
N LEU A 32 0.46 10.80 11.38
CA LEU A 32 0.64 12.24 11.13
C LEU A 32 1.24 13.02 12.31
N PRO A 33 0.85 12.77 13.58
CA PRO A 33 1.46 13.47 14.72
C PRO A 33 2.97 13.29 14.85
N TYR A 34 3.52 12.19 14.30
CA TYR A 34 4.96 11.87 14.37
C TYR A 34 5.74 12.39 13.16
N LEU A 35 5.07 12.92 12.14
CA LEU A 35 5.67 13.34 10.87
C LEU A 35 5.67 14.86 10.67
N SER A 36 5.61 15.64 11.76
CA SER A 36 5.55 17.12 11.74
C SER A 36 6.71 17.79 11.00
N ASP A 37 7.88 17.15 10.96
CA ASP A 37 9.09 17.67 10.30
C ASP A 37 9.12 17.42 8.78
N TYR A 38 8.07 16.80 8.23
CA TYR A 38 7.95 16.45 6.82
C TYR A 38 6.75 17.14 6.17
N TYR A 39 6.84 17.31 4.85
CA TYR A 39 5.68 17.59 4.03
C TYR A 39 5.05 16.28 3.58
N VAL A 40 3.93 15.92 4.19
CA VAL A 40 3.24 14.66 3.94
C VAL A 40 2.16 14.83 2.88
N VAL A 41 2.16 13.95 1.88
CA VAL A 41 1.11 13.83 0.86
C VAL A 41 0.48 12.46 0.98
N LEU A 42 -0.80 12.43 1.34
CA LEU A 42 -1.61 11.21 1.37
C LEU A 42 -2.39 11.10 0.05
N CYS A 43 -2.15 10.03 -0.71
CA CYS A 43 -2.86 9.74 -1.94
C CYS A 43 -4.17 9.00 -1.61
N GLU A 44 -5.32 9.64 -1.82
CA GLU A 44 -6.64 9.02 -1.76
C GLU A 44 -7.02 8.48 -3.14
N LEU A 45 -7.06 7.16 -3.27
CA LEU A 45 -7.37 6.51 -4.54
C LEU A 45 -8.84 6.70 -4.91
N ASP A 46 -9.16 6.74 -6.19
CA ASP A 46 -10.54 6.81 -6.67
C ASP A 46 -11.38 5.67 -6.09
N CYS A 47 -12.67 5.93 -5.82
CA CYS A 47 -13.62 5.02 -5.18
C CYS A 47 -13.23 4.56 -3.74
N HIS A 48 -12.27 5.23 -3.11
CA HIS A 48 -11.85 4.93 -1.74
C HIS A 48 -12.14 6.08 -0.76
N TYR A 49 -12.97 7.04 -1.14
CA TYR A 49 -13.47 8.12 -0.28
C TYR A 49 -14.88 8.52 -0.72
N ASP A 50 -15.67 9.09 0.18
CA ASP A 50 -17.13 9.24 -0.01
C ASP A 50 -17.52 10.15 -1.17
N GLU A 51 -16.71 11.16 -1.48
CA GLU A 51 -16.96 12.08 -2.59
C GLU A 51 -16.54 11.50 -3.96
N SER A 52 -15.75 10.43 -3.96
CA SER A 52 -15.32 9.77 -5.19
C SER A 52 -16.42 8.90 -5.78
N LYS A 53 -16.88 9.30 -6.98
CA LYS A 53 -17.86 8.53 -7.78
C LYS A 53 -17.20 7.76 -8.91
N LYS A 54 -15.88 7.87 -9.08
CA LYS A 54 -15.12 7.26 -10.17
C LYS A 54 -14.56 5.93 -9.72
N ASP A 55 -14.99 4.86 -10.36
CA ASP A 55 -14.35 3.55 -10.17
C ASP A 55 -12.89 3.56 -10.62
N ILE A 56 -12.02 2.83 -9.92
CA ILE A 56 -10.70 2.49 -10.45
C ILE A 56 -10.90 1.63 -11.70
N PHE A 57 -10.28 2.03 -12.78
CA PHE A 57 -10.25 1.24 -14.02
C PHE A 57 -9.11 0.22 -13.98
N SER A 58 -7.92 0.68 -13.62
CA SER A 58 -6.75 -0.17 -13.39
C SER A 58 -5.83 0.43 -12.32
N MET A 59 -4.95 -0.37 -11.75
CA MET A 59 -3.88 0.12 -10.87
C MET A 59 -2.95 1.09 -11.63
N ASN A 60 -2.75 0.86 -12.93
CA ASN A 60 -1.89 1.70 -13.78
C ASN A 60 -2.41 3.14 -13.88
N ASP A 61 -3.74 3.34 -14.02
CA ASP A 61 -4.30 4.71 -14.06
C ASP A 61 -4.02 5.48 -12.77
N CYS A 62 -4.13 4.81 -11.62
CA CYS A 62 -3.80 5.41 -10.33
C CYS A 62 -2.30 5.75 -10.23
N ILE A 63 -1.44 4.88 -10.74
CA ILE A 63 0.01 5.11 -10.77
C ILE A 63 0.33 6.34 -11.63
N GLU A 64 -0.27 6.46 -12.81
CA GLU A 64 -0.10 7.62 -13.70
C GLU A 64 -0.60 8.92 -13.06
N ASP A 65 -1.73 8.89 -12.36
CA ASP A 65 -2.23 10.05 -11.62
C ASP A 65 -1.25 10.48 -10.52
N ILE A 66 -0.68 9.53 -9.74
CA ILE A 66 0.31 9.82 -8.70
C ILE A 66 1.61 10.35 -9.31
N GLU A 67 2.08 9.73 -10.38
CA GLU A 67 3.26 10.16 -11.12
C GLU A 67 3.14 11.61 -11.58
N ASN A 68 2.01 11.94 -12.22
CA ASN A 68 1.69 13.30 -12.67
C ASN A 68 1.62 14.28 -11.50
N TYR A 69 1.03 13.87 -10.37
CA TYR A 69 1.00 14.73 -9.18
C TYR A 69 2.40 15.03 -8.67
N ILE A 70 3.27 14.04 -8.56
CA ILE A 70 4.65 14.19 -8.11
C ILE A 70 5.44 15.10 -9.07
N ILE A 71 5.27 14.92 -10.37
CA ILE A 71 5.94 15.74 -11.38
C ILE A 71 5.51 17.21 -11.26
N ASN A 72 4.19 17.44 -11.20
CA ASN A 72 3.63 18.80 -11.29
C ASN A 72 3.69 19.56 -9.96
N ASN A 73 3.62 18.89 -8.81
CA ASN A 73 3.50 19.53 -7.50
C ASN A 73 4.74 19.38 -6.61
N LEU A 74 5.61 18.39 -6.89
CA LEU A 74 6.83 18.09 -6.12
C LEU A 74 8.09 18.14 -6.99
N SER A 75 8.01 18.76 -8.18
CA SER A 75 9.14 18.88 -9.14
C SER A 75 9.76 17.53 -9.50
N GLY A 76 8.95 16.48 -9.56
CA GLY A 76 9.37 15.12 -9.91
C GLY A 76 10.21 14.42 -8.83
N LYS A 77 10.24 14.92 -7.59
CA LYS A 77 11.09 14.38 -6.53
C LYS A 77 10.32 14.17 -5.24
N VAL A 78 10.59 13.05 -4.57
CA VAL A 78 10.08 12.75 -3.24
C VAL A 78 11.22 12.24 -2.36
N TYR A 79 11.24 12.65 -1.09
CA TYR A 79 12.23 12.16 -0.14
C TYR A 79 11.92 10.71 0.26
N GLY A 80 10.69 10.41 0.61
CA GLY A 80 10.22 9.07 0.90
C GLY A 80 8.96 8.74 0.11
N LEU A 81 8.97 7.61 -0.59
CA LEU A 81 7.78 7.02 -1.19
C LEU A 81 7.37 5.83 -0.34
N CYS A 82 6.18 5.89 0.24
CA CYS A 82 5.69 4.94 1.21
C CYS A 82 4.41 4.28 0.67
N GLY A 83 4.31 2.97 0.78
CA GLY A 83 3.11 2.26 0.34
C GLY A 83 2.76 1.11 1.25
N PHE A 84 1.46 0.83 1.37
CA PHE A 84 0.90 -0.33 2.06
C PHE A 84 0.14 -1.21 1.07
N SER A 85 0.38 -2.53 1.10
CA SER A 85 -0.35 -3.53 0.30
C SER A 85 -0.32 -3.19 -1.21
N MET A 86 -1.47 -2.98 -1.84
CA MET A 86 -1.57 -2.50 -3.22
C MET A 86 -0.78 -1.20 -3.44
N GLY A 87 -0.83 -0.27 -2.49
CA GLY A 87 -0.07 0.97 -2.54
C GLY A 87 1.44 0.74 -2.54
N ALA A 88 1.92 -0.28 -1.85
CA ALA A 88 3.33 -0.67 -1.89
C ALA A 88 3.73 -1.24 -3.27
N THR A 89 2.85 -2.01 -3.90
CA THR A 89 3.06 -2.47 -5.28
C THR A 89 3.10 -1.30 -6.27
N MET A 90 2.21 -0.31 -6.09
CA MET A 90 2.21 0.92 -6.90
C MET A 90 3.49 1.73 -6.70
N ALA A 91 4.02 1.80 -5.47
CA ALA A 91 5.28 2.46 -5.18
C ALA A 91 6.47 1.77 -5.87
N VAL A 92 6.49 0.44 -5.92
CA VAL A 92 7.48 -0.35 -6.68
C VAL A 92 7.40 -0.04 -8.18
N ASP A 93 6.19 0.03 -8.73
CA ASP A 93 6.01 0.38 -10.15
C ASP A 93 6.50 1.80 -10.45
N LEU A 94 6.11 2.78 -9.64
CA LEU A 94 6.50 4.19 -9.78
C LEU A 94 8.03 4.36 -9.87
N VAL A 95 8.79 3.73 -8.96
CA VAL A 95 10.26 3.83 -9.01
C VAL A 95 10.87 3.07 -10.18
N SER A 96 10.18 2.05 -10.69
CA SER A 96 10.60 1.28 -11.87
C SER A 96 10.45 2.08 -13.18
N ARG A 97 9.53 3.04 -13.24
CA ARG A 97 9.31 3.89 -14.42
C ARG A 97 10.41 4.93 -14.61
N ALA A 98 11.15 5.25 -13.55
CA ALA A 98 12.25 6.22 -13.54
C ALA A 98 11.87 7.66 -14.00
N SER A 99 10.59 7.98 -14.06
CA SER A 99 10.05 9.32 -14.38
C SER A 99 10.07 10.26 -13.18
N ILE A 100 10.11 9.71 -11.98
CA ILE A 100 10.25 10.42 -10.70
C ILE A 100 11.52 9.96 -9.98
N ARG A 101 11.97 10.78 -9.03
CA ARG A 101 13.11 10.48 -8.15
C ARG A 101 12.63 10.31 -6.72
N ALA A 102 12.71 9.10 -6.19
CA ALA A 102 12.51 8.80 -4.77
C ALA A 102 13.89 8.57 -4.12
N GLU A 103 14.15 9.23 -2.97
CA GLU A 103 15.41 9.02 -2.23
C GLU A 103 15.32 7.81 -1.30
N ARG A 104 14.13 7.39 -0.90
CA ARG A 104 13.87 6.23 -0.06
C ARG A 104 12.55 5.57 -0.44
N LEU A 105 12.50 4.24 -0.37
CA LEU A 105 11.31 3.44 -0.66
C LEU A 105 10.94 2.62 0.58
N PHE A 106 9.77 2.90 1.16
CA PHE A 106 9.25 2.22 2.33
C PHE A 106 8.00 1.43 1.96
N LEU A 107 8.10 0.12 2.02
CA LEU A 107 7.09 -0.83 1.58
C LEU A 107 6.56 -1.62 2.76
N ASP A 108 5.26 -1.69 2.90
CA ASP A 108 4.60 -2.56 3.85
C ASP A 108 3.68 -3.52 3.11
N ALA A 109 3.92 -4.82 3.27
CA ALA A 109 3.11 -5.91 2.73
C ALA A 109 2.84 -5.85 1.22
N ALA A 110 3.83 -5.44 0.40
CA ALA A 110 3.67 -5.37 -1.06
C ALA A 110 3.29 -6.72 -1.68
N ILE A 111 2.48 -6.67 -2.74
CA ILE A 111 2.04 -7.84 -3.52
C ILE A 111 2.70 -7.75 -4.90
N THR A 112 3.80 -8.47 -5.09
CA THR A 112 4.59 -8.44 -6.34
C THR A 112 4.78 -9.82 -6.96
N ILE A 113 3.88 -10.74 -6.62
CA ILE A 113 3.82 -12.07 -7.22
C ILE A 113 2.60 -12.19 -8.13
N GLU A 114 2.76 -12.92 -9.22
CA GLU A 114 1.63 -13.32 -10.05
C GLU A 114 0.85 -14.44 -9.37
N MET A 115 -0.45 -14.27 -9.23
CA MET A 115 -1.33 -15.26 -8.57
C MET A 115 -1.89 -16.31 -9.53
N GLY A 116 -1.62 -16.20 -10.82
CA GLY A 116 -2.03 -17.17 -11.85
C GLY A 116 -3.54 -17.48 -11.79
N LEU A 117 -3.89 -18.76 -11.81
CA LEU A 117 -5.29 -19.22 -11.78
C LEU A 117 -6.04 -18.85 -10.50
N ALA A 118 -5.33 -18.56 -9.40
CA ALA A 118 -5.94 -18.15 -8.14
C ALA A 118 -6.39 -16.67 -8.14
N ALA A 119 -5.90 -15.85 -9.07
CA ALA A 119 -6.17 -14.41 -9.11
C ALA A 119 -7.67 -14.09 -9.14
N LYS A 120 -8.42 -14.73 -10.02
CA LYS A 120 -9.86 -14.48 -10.19
C LYS A 120 -10.70 -14.95 -8.99
N PRO A 121 -10.58 -16.20 -8.49
CA PRO A 121 -11.25 -16.62 -7.26
C PRO A 121 -10.95 -15.72 -6.07
N PHE A 122 -9.70 -15.31 -5.90
CA PHE A 122 -9.26 -14.42 -4.82
C PHE A 122 -9.93 -13.04 -4.90
N ALA A 123 -9.95 -12.43 -6.08
CA ALA A 123 -10.59 -11.13 -6.30
C ALA A 123 -12.11 -11.18 -5.97
N TYR A 124 -12.79 -12.23 -6.39
CA TYR A 124 -14.21 -12.41 -6.07
C TYR A 124 -14.46 -12.65 -4.59
N ALA A 125 -13.63 -13.48 -3.93
CA ALA A 125 -13.74 -13.73 -2.50
C ALA A 125 -13.51 -12.44 -1.70
N PHE A 126 -12.53 -11.62 -2.07
CA PHE A 126 -12.28 -10.33 -1.45
C PHE A 126 -13.46 -9.36 -1.63
N ALA A 127 -14.01 -9.26 -2.84
CA ALA A 127 -15.17 -8.42 -3.12
C ALA A 127 -16.43 -8.86 -2.34
N ILE A 128 -16.65 -10.18 -2.20
CA ILE A 128 -17.75 -10.74 -1.40
C ILE A 128 -17.52 -10.46 0.10
N GLY A 129 -16.29 -10.63 0.58
CA GLY A 129 -15.92 -10.34 1.97
C GLY A 129 -16.21 -8.88 2.33
N THR A 130 -15.74 -7.95 1.50
CA THR A 130 -15.97 -6.50 1.68
C THR A 130 -17.47 -6.17 1.71
N ASP A 131 -18.27 -6.72 0.79
CA ASP A 131 -19.74 -6.52 0.77
C ASP A 131 -20.41 -7.09 2.02
N ARG A 132 -19.93 -8.23 2.54
CA ARG A 132 -20.45 -8.81 3.79
C ARG A 132 -20.13 -7.96 5.00
N ILE A 133 -18.92 -7.42 5.12
CA ILE A 133 -18.52 -6.48 6.18
C ILE A 133 -19.43 -5.24 6.12
N LYS A 134 -19.58 -4.64 4.94
CA LYS A 134 -20.46 -3.49 4.73
C LYS A 134 -21.90 -3.72 5.21
N LYS A 135 -22.41 -4.93 5.04
CA LYS A 135 -23.78 -5.33 5.45
C LYS A 135 -23.87 -5.85 6.88
N GLY A 136 -22.81 -5.78 7.66
CA GLY A 136 -22.76 -6.36 9.02
C GLY A 136 -22.99 -7.86 9.04
N LYS A 137 -22.69 -8.59 7.95
CA LYS A 137 -22.91 -10.03 7.84
C LYS A 137 -21.68 -10.78 8.32
N PHE A 138 -21.92 -11.91 8.98
CA PHE A 138 -20.87 -12.81 9.45
C PHE A 138 -19.92 -13.24 8.31
N ILE A 139 -18.63 -13.15 8.58
CA ILE A 139 -17.56 -13.72 7.74
C ILE A 139 -16.98 -14.90 8.51
N PRO A 140 -16.89 -16.10 7.91
CA PRO A 140 -16.21 -17.22 8.56
C PRO A 140 -14.76 -16.85 8.91
N LYS A 141 -14.35 -17.11 10.15
CA LYS A 141 -13.02 -16.77 10.67
C LYS A 141 -11.88 -17.28 9.76
N PHE A 142 -11.99 -18.50 9.25
CA PHE A 142 -10.98 -19.06 8.36
C PHE A 142 -10.78 -18.24 7.05
N MET A 143 -11.82 -17.55 6.56
CA MET A 143 -11.69 -16.66 5.42
C MET A 143 -10.98 -15.37 5.82
N LEU A 144 -11.32 -14.81 6.98
CA LEU A 144 -10.65 -13.63 7.49
C LEU A 144 -9.16 -13.91 7.74
N ASP A 145 -8.87 -15.01 8.46
CA ASP A 145 -7.49 -15.46 8.74
C ASP A 145 -6.68 -15.70 7.46
N TYR A 146 -7.32 -16.21 6.41
CA TYR A 146 -6.64 -16.48 5.15
C TYR A 146 -6.25 -15.19 4.39
N PHE A 147 -7.08 -14.16 4.44
CA PHE A 147 -6.81 -12.90 3.74
C PHE A 147 -5.98 -11.92 4.56
N MET A 148 -6.20 -11.89 5.87
CA MET A 148 -5.69 -10.85 6.76
C MET A 148 -4.62 -11.37 7.73
N GLY A 149 -4.39 -12.68 7.78
CA GLY A 149 -3.53 -13.33 8.77
C GLY A 149 -4.28 -13.78 10.01
N GLN A 150 -3.79 -14.82 10.68
CA GLN A 150 -4.41 -15.36 11.90
C GLN A 150 -4.38 -14.33 13.02
N GLY A 151 -5.49 -14.21 13.74
CA GLY A 151 -5.58 -13.32 14.90
C GLY A 151 -5.68 -11.81 14.57
N ASN A 152 -5.83 -11.45 13.29
CA ASN A 152 -6.00 -10.06 12.89
C ASN A 152 -7.49 -9.64 12.96
N ASP A 153 -8.00 -9.56 14.19
CA ASP A 153 -9.42 -9.21 14.44
C ASP A 153 -9.68 -7.71 14.14
N SER A 154 -8.64 -6.86 14.18
CA SER A 154 -8.72 -5.41 13.88
C SER A 154 -8.73 -5.07 12.39
N ALA A 155 -8.49 -6.04 11.52
CA ALA A 155 -8.41 -5.81 10.07
C ALA A 155 -9.64 -5.10 9.48
N SER A 156 -10.83 -5.36 10.01
CA SER A 156 -12.07 -4.72 9.56
C SER A 156 -12.12 -3.21 9.84
N GLU A 157 -11.38 -2.72 10.84
CA GLU A 157 -11.33 -1.30 11.23
C GLU A 157 -10.56 -0.45 10.21
N MET A 158 -9.64 -1.06 9.47
CA MET A 158 -8.92 -0.42 8.37
C MET A 158 -9.70 -0.44 7.05
N MET A 159 -10.85 -1.09 7.00
CA MET A 159 -11.57 -1.28 5.74
C MET A 159 -12.55 -0.15 5.44
N TYR A 160 -12.39 0.46 4.27
CA TYR A 160 -13.39 1.33 3.65
C TYR A 160 -14.38 0.48 2.85
N THR A 161 -15.58 0.31 3.38
CA THR A 161 -16.57 -0.63 2.83
C THR A 161 -17.48 -0.02 1.76
N ASN A 162 -17.41 1.30 1.50
CA ASN A 162 -18.19 1.96 0.44
C ASN A 162 -17.58 1.78 -0.96
N ILE A 163 -16.42 1.13 -1.06
CA ILE A 163 -15.80 0.75 -2.33
C ILE A 163 -16.73 -0.13 -3.19
N THR A 164 -16.75 0.08 -4.50
CA THR A 164 -17.56 -0.73 -5.40
C THR A 164 -16.92 -2.08 -5.69
N LYS A 165 -17.75 -3.09 -5.91
CA LYS A 165 -17.27 -4.41 -6.39
C LYS A 165 -16.48 -4.28 -7.68
N LYS A 166 -16.88 -3.38 -8.58
CA LYS A 166 -16.20 -3.14 -9.86
C LYS A 166 -14.78 -2.64 -9.64
N THR A 167 -14.59 -1.67 -8.75
CA THR A 167 -13.26 -1.17 -8.36
C THR A 167 -12.38 -2.28 -7.79
N ILE A 168 -12.92 -3.11 -6.86
CA ILE A 168 -12.16 -4.23 -6.31
C ILE A 168 -11.70 -5.18 -7.42
N LEU A 169 -12.60 -5.61 -8.30
CA LEU A 169 -12.28 -6.56 -9.36
C LEU A 169 -11.27 -5.99 -10.36
N ASN A 170 -11.39 -4.70 -10.72
CA ASN A 170 -10.47 -4.03 -11.63
C ASN A 170 -9.07 -3.87 -11.01
N ALA A 171 -9.00 -3.43 -9.75
CA ALA A 171 -7.73 -3.30 -9.03
C ALA A 171 -7.05 -4.67 -8.86
N CYS A 172 -7.79 -5.70 -8.42
CA CYS A 172 -7.27 -7.05 -8.29
C CYS A 172 -6.79 -7.64 -9.62
N LYS A 173 -7.48 -7.34 -10.73
CA LYS A 173 -7.07 -7.81 -12.07
C LYS A 173 -5.66 -7.36 -12.42
N THR A 174 -5.30 -6.11 -12.11
CA THR A 174 -3.97 -5.59 -12.39
C THR A 174 -2.97 -5.97 -11.30
N LEU A 175 -3.36 -5.93 -10.02
CA LEU A 175 -2.51 -6.28 -8.89
C LEU A 175 -2.06 -7.76 -8.91
N TYR A 176 -2.97 -8.68 -9.14
CA TYR A 176 -2.69 -10.13 -9.09
C TYR A 176 -2.02 -10.68 -10.36
N HIS A 177 -1.86 -9.84 -11.37
CA HIS A 177 -1.07 -10.10 -12.57
C HIS A 177 0.10 -9.14 -12.71
N TYR A 178 0.50 -8.50 -11.61
CA TYR A 178 1.63 -7.57 -11.62
C TYR A 178 2.95 -8.31 -11.79
N HIS A 179 3.76 -7.82 -12.72
CA HIS A 179 5.12 -8.28 -12.96
C HIS A 179 6.11 -7.17 -12.60
N VAL A 180 7.10 -7.51 -11.79
CA VAL A 180 8.18 -6.58 -11.45
C VAL A 180 8.99 -6.27 -12.71
N SER A 181 9.10 -5.00 -13.04
CA SER A 181 9.90 -4.54 -14.17
C SER A 181 11.41 -4.74 -13.91
N ASP A 182 12.15 -5.16 -14.93
CA ASP A 182 13.61 -5.25 -14.86
C ASP A 182 14.27 -3.89 -14.57
N ASN A 183 13.61 -2.79 -14.93
CA ASN A 183 14.08 -1.45 -14.61
C ASN A 183 14.21 -1.19 -13.10
N LEU A 184 13.51 -1.94 -12.26
CA LEU A 184 13.63 -1.83 -10.80
C LEU A 184 15.07 -2.04 -10.31
N LYS A 185 15.88 -2.84 -11.04
CA LYS A 185 17.31 -3.05 -10.74
C LYS A 185 18.13 -1.76 -10.76
N ASN A 186 17.65 -0.73 -11.43
CA ASN A 186 18.30 0.58 -11.50
C ASN A 186 18.03 1.44 -10.26
N PHE A 187 17.09 1.05 -9.41
CA PHE A 187 16.79 1.75 -8.17
C PHE A 187 17.81 1.36 -7.09
N ASN A 188 18.79 2.22 -6.87
CA ASN A 188 19.91 1.99 -5.96
C ASN A 188 19.80 2.70 -4.60
N LYS A 189 18.63 3.28 -4.32
CA LYS A 189 18.37 3.98 -3.05
C LYS A 189 17.94 3.00 -1.94
N PRO A 190 18.02 3.42 -0.66
CA PRO A 190 17.55 2.59 0.45
C PRO A 190 16.11 2.12 0.28
N VAL A 191 15.88 0.85 0.62
CA VAL A 191 14.56 0.22 0.61
C VAL A 191 14.33 -0.50 1.94
N SER A 192 13.18 -0.23 2.56
CA SER A 192 12.66 -0.98 3.70
C SER A 192 11.42 -1.76 3.27
N PHE A 193 11.34 -3.02 3.69
CA PHE A 193 10.18 -3.87 3.47
C PHE A 193 9.69 -4.43 4.80
N LEU A 194 8.47 -4.10 5.17
CA LEU A 194 7.81 -4.55 6.38
C LEU A 194 6.77 -5.62 6.04
N MET A 195 6.61 -6.61 6.90
CA MET A 195 5.51 -7.58 6.82
C MET A 195 5.25 -8.23 8.17
N GLY A 196 4.05 -8.75 8.37
CA GLY A 196 3.75 -9.66 9.46
C GLY A 196 4.21 -11.10 9.17
N SER A 197 4.49 -11.89 10.21
CA SER A 197 4.87 -13.30 10.04
C SER A 197 3.74 -14.16 9.47
N GLU A 198 2.48 -13.76 9.68
CA GLU A 198 1.29 -14.46 9.22
C GLU A 198 0.91 -14.14 7.76
N GLU A 199 1.75 -13.40 7.04
CA GLU A 199 1.47 -12.93 5.68
C GLU A 199 2.19 -13.76 4.60
N ALA A 200 1.52 -14.79 4.09
CA ALA A 200 2.11 -15.70 3.10
C ALA A 200 2.42 -15.03 1.74
N ILE A 201 1.60 -14.07 1.28
CA ILE A 201 1.77 -13.39 0.00
C ILE A 201 2.90 -12.36 0.06
N PRO A 202 2.95 -11.43 1.03
CA PRO A 202 4.08 -10.53 1.23
C PRO A 202 5.42 -11.25 1.39
N LYS A 203 5.46 -12.38 2.10
CA LYS A 203 6.68 -13.20 2.22
C LYS A 203 7.22 -13.70 0.88
N LYS A 204 6.32 -14.12 -0.02
CA LYS A 204 6.73 -14.51 -1.39
C LYS A 204 7.15 -13.30 -2.21
N SER A 205 6.46 -12.17 -2.06
CA SER A 205 6.78 -10.90 -2.73
C SER A 205 8.15 -10.37 -2.32
N GLU A 206 8.48 -10.46 -1.03
CA GLU A 206 9.79 -10.12 -0.50
C GLU A 206 10.92 -10.89 -1.21
N ALA A 207 10.76 -12.20 -1.35
CA ALA A 207 11.73 -13.04 -2.04
C ALA A 207 11.88 -12.68 -3.54
N VAL A 208 10.82 -12.20 -4.19
CA VAL A 208 10.89 -11.68 -5.56
C VAL A 208 11.62 -10.34 -5.57
N LEU A 209 11.23 -9.38 -4.72
CA LEU A 209 11.82 -8.04 -4.70
C LEU A 209 13.30 -8.05 -4.37
N LYS A 210 13.79 -8.93 -3.51
CA LYS A 210 15.22 -9.08 -3.18
C LYS A 210 16.10 -9.38 -4.40
N LYS A 211 15.56 -10.01 -5.44
CA LYS A 211 16.30 -10.27 -6.69
C LYS A 211 16.57 -8.98 -7.49
N TYR A 212 15.73 -7.98 -7.32
CA TYR A 212 15.83 -6.69 -8.00
C TYR A 212 16.47 -5.61 -7.12
N LEU A 213 16.26 -5.70 -5.81
CA LEU A 213 16.65 -4.71 -4.80
C LEU A 213 17.52 -5.40 -3.71
N PRO A 214 18.77 -5.78 -4.01
CA PRO A 214 19.62 -6.50 -3.06
C PRO A 214 19.90 -5.70 -1.78
N GLN A 215 19.81 -4.35 -1.85
CA GLN A 215 19.96 -3.45 -0.70
C GLN A 215 18.73 -3.39 0.22
N MET A 216 17.61 -4.02 -0.16
CA MET A 216 16.36 -4.00 0.61
C MET A 216 16.55 -4.67 1.98
N LYS A 217 16.21 -3.94 3.04
CA LYS A 217 16.16 -4.47 4.40
C LYS A 217 14.73 -4.90 4.71
N THR A 218 14.59 -6.14 5.19
CA THR A 218 13.28 -6.70 5.58
C THR A 218 13.16 -6.73 7.09
N GLU A 219 12.02 -6.33 7.61
CA GLU A 219 11.63 -6.48 9.00
C GLU A 219 10.31 -7.26 9.09
N VAL A 220 10.27 -8.30 9.93
CA VAL A 220 9.12 -9.18 10.12
C VAL A 220 8.57 -8.99 11.52
N PHE A 221 7.29 -8.72 11.63
CA PHE A 221 6.59 -8.56 12.91
C PHE A 221 5.91 -9.87 13.28
N GLU A 222 6.44 -10.50 14.32
CA GLU A 222 6.00 -11.83 14.75
C GLU A 222 4.55 -11.81 15.23
N GLY A 223 3.75 -12.80 14.78
CA GLY A 223 2.34 -12.94 15.12
C GLY A 223 1.42 -11.90 14.51
N LYS A 224 1.93 -11.01 13.62
CA LYS A 224 1.09 -9.98 12.97
C LYS A 224 0.63 -10.43 11.59
N GLY A 225 -0.63 -10.10 11.28
CA GLY A 225 -1.24 -10.23 9.95
C GLY A 225 -1.18 -8.94 9.15
N HIS A 226 -1.94 -8.91 8.05
CA HIS A 226 -1.93 -7.85 7.05
C HIS A 226 -2.36 -6.48 7.60
N GLY A 227 -1.46 -5.51 7.62
CA GLY A 227 -1.70 -4.15 8.14
C GLY A 227 -1.84 -4.06 9.66
N GLN A 228 -1.79 -5.18 10.39
CA GLN A 228 -2.05 -5.22 11.82
C GLN A 228 -1.04 -4.40 12.61
N PHE A 229 0.24 -4.46 12.27
CA PHE A 229 1.27 -3.67 12.92
C PHE A 229 1.06 -2.15 12.70
N LEU A 230 0.74 -1.75 11.48
CA LEU A 230 0.44 -0.35 11.14
C LEU A 230 -0.74 0.19 11.96
N HIS A 231 -1.78 -0.62 12.14
CA HIS A 231 -3.02 -0.22 12.81
C HIS A 231 -2.92 -0.24 14.33
N GLU A 232 -2.39 -1.32 14.90
CA GLU A 232 -2.36 -1.53 16.36
C GLU A 232 -1.22 -0.79 17.06
N GLU A 233 -0.09 -0.56 16.35
CA GLU A 233 1.12 0.00 16.93
C GLU A 233 1.64 1.22 16.14
N PRO A 234 0.79 2.23 15.84
CA PRO A 234 1.15 3.32 14.93
C PRO A 234 2.35 4.15 15.40
N LYS A 235 2.57 4.27 16.71
CA LYS A 235 3.76 4.94 17.26
C LYS A 235 5.03 4.19 16.90
N LEU A 236 5.07 2.88 17.15
CA LEU A 236 6.24 2.06 16.85
C LEU A 236 6.48 1.97 15.33
N TYR A 237 5.39 1.90 14.56
CA TYR A 237 5.48 1.98 13.10
C TYR A 237 6.10 3.30 12.63
N ALA A 238 5.68 4.43 13.20
CA ALA A 238 6.26 5.74 12.90
C ALA A 238 7.74 5.81 13.30
N GLU A 239 8.14 5.25 14.44
CA GLU A 239 9.55 5.15 14.86
C GLU A 239 10.38 4.38 13.83
N LYS A 240 9.89 3.23 13.33
CA LYS A 240 10.54 2.45 12.27
C LYS A 240 10.69 3.24 10.97
N LEU A 241 9.63 3.93 10.57
CA LEU A 241 9.68 4.81 9.40
C LEU A 241 10.70 5.93 9.57
N LEU A 242 10.66 6.65 10.71
CA LEU A 242 11.58 7.75 10.99
C LEU A 242 13.03 7.30 11.06
N ASP A 243 13.31 6.14 11.65
CA ASP A 243 14.67 5.57 11.68
C ASP A 243 15.18 5.23 10.26
N PHE A 244 14.30 4.71 9.41
CA PHE A 244 14.64 4.46 8.02
C PHE A 244 14.86 5.76 7.21
N LEU A 245 14.17 6.84 7.56
CA LEU A 245 14.28 8.14 6.88
C LEU A 245 15.54 8.94 7.27
N LYS A 246 16.25 8.60 8.31
CA LYS A 246 17.55 9.21 8.67
C LYS A 246 18.64 8.85 7.66
#